data_7595ef741d09b77240e5dbd23d1fa360
#
_entry.id   7595ef741d09b77240e5dbd23d1fa360
#
_cell.length_a   1.000
_cell.length_b   1.000
_cell.length_c   1.000
_cell.angle_alpha   90.00
_cell.angle_beta   90.00
_cell.angle_gamma   90.00
#
_symmetry.space_group_name_H-M   'P 1'
#
loop_
_entity.id
_entity.type
_entity.pdbx_description
1 polymer ?
#
loop_
_entity_poly.entity_id
_entity_poly.type
_entity_poly.pdbx_seq_one_letter_code
_entity_poly.pdbx_strand_id
1 'polypeptide(L)'
;MQNRNVPKATLQRYPVYLKALRKLQKNGVERIMSKELSSFVDIEPTTIRRDFSFLGNLGKQGYGYDVDKLIEIFNSQLGVDFDEKIILVGAGNLGRALLNYNKWDYVVGEIACAFDVDPAKCGTQFGVEVYPMSELDTKIPEG
;
A
#
# COMPACT_ATOMS: atom_id res chain seq x y z
N MET A 1 -6.90 -13.90 -16.12
CA MET A 1 -7.14 -12.52 -15.63
C MET A 1 -7.97 -11.78 -16.67
N GLN A 2 -9.20 -11.53 -16.35
CA GLN A 2 -10.01 -10.63 -17.18
C GLN A 2 -9.53 -9.22 -16.94
N ASN A 3 -8.79 -8.67 -17.88
CA ASN A 3 -8.43 -7.27 -17.93
C ASN A 3 -9.70 -6.45 -18.24
N ARG A 4 -10.59 -6.33 -17.26
CA ARG A 4 -11.69 -5.37 -17.35
C ARG A 4 -11.02 -4.02 -17.30
N ASN A 5 -11.25 -3.22 -18.31
CA ASN A 5 -10.74 -1.86 -18.41
C ASN A 5 -11.32 -1.03 -17.24
N VAL A 6 -10.61 -1.04 -16.13
CA VAL A 6 -11.03 -0.31 -14.92
C VAL A 6 -10.79 1.17 -15.18
N PRO A 7 -11.82 2.04 -15.01
CA PRO A 7 -11.64 3.46 -15.21
C PRO A 7 -10.53 4.05 -14.31
N LYS A 8 -9.76 4.98 -14.84
CA LYS A 8 -8.66 5.63 -14.09
C LYS A 8 -9.15 6.24 -12.77
N ALA A 9 -10.31 6.87 -12.76
CA ALA A 9 -10.91 7.43 -11.57
C ALA A 9 -11.20 6.37 -10.49
N THR A 10 -11.63 5.18 -10.90
CA THR A 10 -11.83 4.03 -10.00
C THR A 10 -10.51 3.55 -9.41
N LEU A 11 -9.48 3.39 -10.23
CA LEU A 11 -8.14 2.99 -9.76
C LEU A 11 -7.57 3.96 -8.73
N GLN A 12 -7.80 5.26 -8.90
CA GLN A 12 -7.36 6.29 -7.96
C GLN A 12 -8.05 6.20 -6.59
N ARG A 13 -9.23 5.58 -6.52
CA ARG A 13 -9.95 5.38 -5.25
C ARG A 13 -9.52 4.10 -4.51
N TYR A 14 -8.92 3.13 -5.17
CA TYR A 14 -8.51 1.87 -4.54
C TYR A 14 -7.59 2.05 -3.31
N PRO A 15 -6.57 2.92 -3.32
CA PRO A 15 -5.78 3.17 -2.13
C PRO A 15 -6.59 3.74 -0.95
N VAL A 16 -7.58 4.56 -1.23
CA VAL A 16 -8.49 5.13 -0.21
C VAL A 16 -9.31 4.03 0.45
N TYR A 17 -9.87 3.12 -0.35
CA TYR A 17 -10.60 1.96 0.17
C TYR A 17 -9.71 1.04 0.99
N LEU A 18 -8.52 0.72 0.49
CA LEU A 18 -7.59 -0.16 1.19
C LEU A 18 -7.19 0.39 2.55
N LYS A 19 -6.90 1.68 2.64
CA LYS A 19 -6.56 2.35 3.90
C LYS A 19 -7.71 2.25 4.93
N ALA A 20 -8.93 2.51 4.49
CA ALA A 20 -10.10 2.41 5.34
C ALA A 20 -10.36 0.97 5.80
N LEU A 21 -10.26 0.00 4.88
CA LEU A 21 -10.47 -1.42 5.18
C LEU A 21 -9.45 -1.95 6.19
N ARG A 22 -8.18 -1.57 6.05
CA ARG A 22 -7.14 -1.95 7.02
C ARG A 22 -7.40 -1.40 8.41
N LYS A 23 -7.88 -0.17 8.51
CA LYS A 23 -8.28 0.43 9.78
C LYS A 23 -9.46 -0.32 10.42
N LEU A 24 -10.44 -0.69 9.60
CA LEU A 24 -11.60 -1.49 10.04
C LEU A 24 -11.16 -2.88 10.49
N GLN A 25 -10.27 -3.55 9.75
CA GLN A 25 -9.70 -4.84 10.12
C GLN A 25 -9.00 -4.79 11.49
N LYS A 26 -8.18 -3.77 11.73
CA LYS A 26 -7.51 -3.56 13.03
C LYS A 26 -8.52 -3.41 14.19
N ASN A 27 -9.69 -2.87 13.90
CA ASN A 27 -10.78 -2.71 14.87
C ASN A 27 -11.70 -3.96 14.97
N GLY A 28 -11.32 -5.06 14.34
CA GLY A 28 -12.05 -6.31 14.41
C GLY A 28 -13.31 -6.39 13.54
N VAL A 29 -13.47 -5.49 12.56
CA VAL A 29 -14.59 -5.51 11.63
C VAL A 29 -14.33 -6.55 10.55
N GLU A 30 -15.14 -7.60 10.54
CA GLU A 30 -15.01 -8.70 9.57
C GLU A 30 -15.80 -8.46 8.29
N ARG A 31 -16.93 -7.77 8.38
CA ARG A 31 -17.83 -7.47 7.26
C ARG A 31 -18.28 -6.02 7.28
N ILE A 32 -18.47 -5.45 6.10
CA ILE A 32 -18.92 -4.07 5.96
C ILE A 32 -19.87 -3.91 4.77
N MET A 33 -20.90 -3.09 4.96
CA MET A 33 -21.81 -2.68 3.91
C MET A 33 -21.27 -1.43 3.19
N SER A 34 -21.62 -1.25 1.92
CA SER A 34 -21.22 -0.07 1.15
C SER A 34 -21.65 1.25 1.81
N LYS A 35 -22.82 1.27 2.43
CA LYS A 35 -23.32 2.44 3.16
C LYS A 35 -22.45 2.79 4.38
N GLU A 36 -21.99 1.78 5.10
CA GLU A 36 -21.10 1.96 6.25
C GLU A 36 -19.70 2.41 5.79
N LEU A 37 -19.17 1.76 4.77
CA LEU A 37 -17.87 2.14 4.21
C LEU A 37 -17.87 3.58 3.67
N SER A 38 -18.97 4.02 3.07
CA SER A 38 -19.19 5.40 2.60
C SER A 38 -18.91 6.43 3.70
N SER A 39 -19.32 6.17 4.92
CA SER A 39 -19.09 7.07 6.05
C SER A 39 -17.62 7.21 6.44
N PHE A 40 -16.78 6.22 6.11
CA PHE A 40 -15.33 6.25 6.39
C PHE A 40 -14.51 6.88 5.28
N VAL A 41 -14.97 6.79 4.04
CA VAL A 41 -14.18 7.19 2.86
C VAL A 41 -14.71 8.45 2.17
N ASP A 42 -15.87 8.94 2.59
CA ASP A 42 -16.57 10.08 1.96
C ASP A 42 -16.79 9.91 0.45
N ILE A 43 -17.18 8.70 0.09
CA ILE A 43 -17.52 8.32 -1.29
C ILE A 43 -18.93 7.72 -1.28
N GLU A 44 -19.75 8.13 -2.24
CA GLU A 44 -21.13 7.66 -2.32
C GLU A 44 -21.25 6.13 -2.41
N PRO A 45 -22.20 5.49 -1.71
CA PRO A 45 -22.37 4.04 -1.71
C PRO A 45 -22.56 3.45 -3.13
N THR A 46 -23.22 4.16 -4.01
CA THR A 46 -23.38 3.75 -5.42
C THR A 46 -22.06 3.72 -6.17
N THR A 47 -21.18 4.68 -5.91
CA THR A 47 -19.83 4.72 -6.47
C THR A 47 -18.98 3.56 -5.93
N ILE A 48 -19.04 3.28 -4.62
CA ILE A 48 -18.36 2.15 -4.00
C ILE A 48 -18.78 0.83 -4.64
N ARG A 49 -20.08 0.60 -4.78
CA ARG A 49 -20.60 -0.63 -5.41
C ARG A 49 -20.14 -0.77 -6.85
N ARG A 50 -20.14 0.34 -7.61
CA ARG A 50 -19.65 0.35 -8.98
C ARG A 50 -18.15 0.05 -9.04
N ASP A 51 -17.36 0.69 -8.22
CA ASP A 51 -15.91 0.45 -8.14
C ASP A 51 -15.60 -1.01 -7.79
N PHE A 52 -16.28 -1.55 -6.82
CA PHE A 52 -16.10 -2.95 -6.40
C PHE A 52 -16.58 -3.96 -7.44
N SER A 53 -17.51 -3.58 -8.31
CA SER A 53 -17.96 -4.45 -9.42
C SER A 53 -16.85 -4.80 -10.40
N PHE A 54 -15.82 -3.97 -10.51
CA PHE A 54 -14.64 -4.25 -11.34
C PHE A 54 -13.72 -5.30 -10.74
N LEU A 55 -13.82 -5.56 -9.44
CA LEU A 55 -13.02 -6.56 -8.73
C LEU A 55 -13.58 -7.98 -8.81
N GLY A 56 -14.77 -8.15 -9.38
CA GLY A 56 -15.46 -9.42 -9.48
C GLY A 56 -16.70 -9.50 -8.56
N ASN A 57 -17.18 -10.71 -8.33
CA ASN A 57 -18.39 -10.96 -7.55
C ASN A 57 -18.03 -11.08 -6.06
N LEU A 58 -17.97 -9.96 -5.34
CA LEU A 58 -17.39 -9.86 -4.00
C LEU A 58 -18.40 -9.87 -2.85
N GLY A 59 -19.68 -9.78 -3.13
CA GLY A 59 -20.69 -9.67 -2.09
C GLY A 59 -22.01 -10.29 -2.49
N LYS A 60 -22.74 -10.80 -1.50
CA LYS A 60 -24.16 -11.12 -1.63
C LYS A 60 -24.98 -9.96 -1.11
N GLN A 61 -26.07 -9.67 -1.79
CA GLN A 61 -27.03 -8.65 -1.36
C GLN A 61 -27.48 -8.96 0.09
N GLY A 62 -27.37 -7.95 0.96
CA GLY A 62 -27.75 -8.06 2.36
C GLY A 62 -26.67 -8.58 3.32
N TYR A 63 -25.55 -9.14 2.81
CA TYR A 63 -24.46 -9.66 3.64
C TYR A 63 -23.22 -8.76 3.70
N GLY A 64 -23.13 -7.76 2.83
CA GLY A 64 -21.97 -6.89 2.73
C GLY A 64 -20.74 -7.58 2.16
N TYR A 65 -19.60 -6.95 2.37
CA TYR A 65 -18.30 -7.39 1.87
C TYR A 65 -17.45 -7.96 3.02
N ASP A 66 -16.71 -9.01 2.72
CA ASP A 66 -15.68 -9.56 3.60
C ASP A 66 -14.46 -8.63 3.56
N VAL A 67 -14.11 -8.07 4.72
CA VAL A 67 -13.02 -7.08 4.84
C VAL A 67 -11.67 -7.69 4.48
N ASP A 68 -11.35 -8.86 5.01
CA ASP A 68 -10.07 -9.53 4.76
C ASP A 68 -9.89 -9.87 3.27
N LYS A 69 -10.94 -10.39 2.65
CA LYS A 69 -10.95 -10.73 1.23
C LYS A 69 -10.78 -9.50 0.34
N LEU A 70 -11.43 -8.38 0.67
CA LEU A 70 -11.24 -7.13 -0.04
C LEU A 70 -9.80 -6.62 0.05
N ILE A 71 -9.20 -6.70 1.24
CA ILE A 71 -7.81 -6.28 1.45
C ILE A 71 -6.86 -7.10 0.57
N GLU A 72 -7.02 -8.42 0.52
CA GLU A 72 -6.22 -9.30 -0.35
C GLU A 72 -6.36 -8.91 -1.82
N ILE A 73 -7.59 -8.66 -2.28
CA ILE A 73 -7.86 -8.28 -3.67
C ILE A 73 -7.25 -6.93 -3.99
N PHE A 74 -7.41 -5.92 -3.13
CA PHE A 74 -6.80 -4.61 -3.34
C PHE A 74 -5.27 -4.67 -3.32
N ASN A 75 -4.68 -5.45 -2.42
CA ASN A 75 -3.23 -5.68 -2.41
C ASN A 75 -2.75 -6.24 -3.76
N SER A 76 -3.43 -7.26 -4.26
CA SER A 76 -3.12 -7.85 -5.57
C SER A 76 -3.30 -6.86 -6.72
N GLN A 77 -4.37 -6.06 -6.72
CA GLN A 77 -4.64 -5.08 -7.78
C GLN A 77 -3.66 -3.90 -7.79
N LEU A 78 -3.17 -3.51 -6.62
CA LEU A 78 -2.23 -2.41 -6.45
C LEU A 78 -0.76 -2.86 -6.53
N GLY A 79 -0.52 -4.17 -6.67
CA GLY A 79 0.82 -4.72 -6.63
C GLY A 79 1.51 -4.53 -5.28
N VAL A 80 0.71 -4.46 -4.22
CA VAL A 80 1.18 -4.25 -2.85
C VAL A 80 1.37 -5.61 -2.19
N ASP A 81 2.55 -6.22 -2.41
CA ASP A 81 2.98 -7.37 -1.65
C ASP A 81 3.77 -6.89 -0.43
N PHE A 82 3.43 -7.36 0.76
CA PHE A 82 4.05 -6.93 2.01
C PHE A 82 5.52 -7.35 2.15
N ASP A 83 5.97 -8.24 1.28
CA ASP A 83 7.34 -8.76 1.26
C ASP A 83 8.26 -8.01 0.28
N GLU A 84 7.74 -7.00 -0.43
CA GLU A 84 8.58 -6.20 -1.32
C GLU A 84 9.57 -5.36 -0.54
N LYS A 85 10.84 -5.52 -0.87
CA LYS A 85 11.92 -4.70 -0.33
C LYS A 85 12.08 -3.44 -1.17
N ILE A 86 12.04 -2.31 -0.51
CA ILE A 86 12.23 -1.00 -1.13
C ILE A 86 13.67 -0.57 -0.92
N ILE A 87 14.29 -0.04 -1.96
CA ILE A 87 15.56 0.69 -1.84
C ILE A 87 15.30 2.18 -1.97
N LEU A 88 15.97 2.97 -1.16
CA LEU A 88 15.91 4.42 -1.21
C LEU A 88 17.19 4.96 -1.85
N VAL A 89 17.05 5.75 -2.89
CA VAL A 89 18.17 6.45 -3.51
C VAL A 89 18.10 7.94 -3.16
N GLY A 90 19.10 8.40 -2.45
CA GLY A 90 19.16 9.74 -1.87
C GLY A 90 18.72 9.80 -0.41
N ALA A 91 19.66 10.04 0.50
CA ALA A 91 19.43 10.16 1.94
C ALA A 91 19.52 11.63 2.42
N GLY A 92 19.07 12.56 1.59
CA GLY A 92 18.92 13.97 1.93
C GLY A 92 17.76 14.19 2.91
N ASN A 93 17.29 15.42 3.05
CA ASN A 93 16.24 15.76 4.01
C ASN A 93 14.96 14.93 3.84
N LEU A 94 14.47 14.76 2.61
CA LEU A 94 13.30 13.96 2.34
C LEU A 94 13.58 12.46 2.55
N GLY A 95 14.69 11.95 2.01
CA GLY A 95 15.08 10.55 2.17
C GLY A 95 15.27 10.16 3.63
N ARG A 96 15.89 11.04 4.41
CA ARG A 96 16.05 10.86 5.86
C ARG A 96 14.72 10.84 6.61
N ALA A 97 13.78 11.70 6.23
CA ALA A 97 12.42 11.68 6.79
C ALA A 97 11.71 10.35 6.48
N LEU A 98 11.86 9.84 5.26
CA LEU A 98 11.31 8.54 4.88
C LEU A 98 11.94 7.39 5.68
N LEU A 99 13.26 7.39 5.90
CA LEU A 99 13.95 6.40 6.72
C LEU A 99 13.48 6.42 8.18
N ASN A 100 13.29 7.60 8.73
CA ASN A 100 12.77 7.75 10.09
C ASN A 100 11.34 7.24 10.23
N TYR A 101 10.56 7.32 9.17
CA TYR A 101 9.17 6.87 9.11
C TYR A 101 9.00 5.47 8.56
N ASN A 102 10.02 4.64 8.55
CA ASN A 102 10.02 3.28 7.97
C ASN A 102 9.07 2.28 8.67
N LYS A 103 8.19 2.75 9.52
CA LYS A 103 7.10 1.97 10.12
C LYS A 103 5.78 2.27 9.41
N TRP A 104 5.75 1.92 8.16
CA TRP A 104 4.61 2.13 7.29
C TRP A 104 3.55 1.06 7.56
N ASP A 105 2.72 1.25 8.54
CA ASP A 105 1.60 0.34 8.85
C ASP A 105 0.63 0.12 7.67
N TYR A 106 0.77 0.90 6.61
CA TYR A 106 -0.21 0.98 5.52
C TYR A 106 0.42 0.99 4.13
N VAL A 107 1.72 0.88 4.00
CA VAL A 107 2.40 1.01 2.72
C VAL A 107 3.25 -0.22 2.42
N VAL A 108 3.37 -0.44 1.17
CA VAL A 108 4.12 -1.39 0.40
C VAL A 108 5.55 -1.48 0.88
N GLY A 109 5.89 -2.60 1.50
CA GLY A 109 7.26 -2.98 1.74
C GLY A 109 8.00 -2.19 2.82
N GLU A 110 9.14 -2.69 3.17
CA GLU A 110 10.08 -2.10 4.11
C GLU A 110 11.27 -1.53 3.34
N ILE A 111 11.75 -0.34 3.72
CA ILE A 111 13.01 0.16 3.19
C ILE A 111 14.15 -0.70 3.76
N ALA A 112 14.70 -1.57 2.92
CA ALA A 112 15.72 -2.52 3.29
C ALA A 112 17.11 -1.89 3.36
N CYS A 113 17.40 -0.97 2.46
CA CYS A 113 18.65 -0.20 2.42
C CYS A 113 18.47 1.10 1.64
N ALA A 114 19.45 1.98 1.76
CA ALA A 114 19.51 3.23 1.01
C ALA A 114 20.90 3.43 0.37
N PHE A 115 20.96 4.35 -0.58
CA PHE A 115 22.20 4.73 -1.29
C PHE A 115 22.31 6.25 -1.38
N ASP A 116 23.52 6.76 -1.21
CA ASP A 116 23.81 8.18 -1.40
C ASP A 116 25.22 8.38 -2.00
N VAL A 117 25.40 9.45 -2.76
CA VAL A 117 26.70 9.84 -3.32
C VAL A 117 27.57 10.56 -2.29
N ASP A 118 26.99 11.13 -1.24
CA ASP A 118 27.68 11.85 -0.18
C ASP A 118 28.16 10.88 0.89
N PRO A 119 29.49 10.70 1.10
CA PRO A 119 30.02 9.83 2.13
C PRO A 119 29.57 10.19 3.55
N ALA A 120 29.25 11.46 3.80
CA ALA A 120 28.77 11.92 5.10
C ALA A 120 27.37 11.39 5.45
N LYS A 121 26.59 10.95 4.45
CA LYS A 121 25.25 10.38 4.60
C LYS A 121 25.25 8.86 4.65
N CYS A 122 26.38 8.24 4.39
CA CYS A 122 26.52 6.78 4.48
C CYS A 122 26.66 6.31 5.93
N GLY A 123 26.32 5.04 6.17
CA GLY A 123 26.29 4.42 7.49
C GLY A 123 24.87 4.10 7.94
N THR A 124 24.69 3.66 9.17
CA THR A 124 23.37 3.30 9.70
C THR A 124 22.58 4.54 10.09
N GLN A 125 21.40 4.72 9.48
CA GLN A 125 20.46 5.78 9.81
C GLN A 125 19.09 5.18 10.13
N PHE A 126 18.57 5.44 11.33
CA PHE A 126 17.27 4.92 11.80
C PHE A 126 17.13 3.38 11.64
N GLY A 127 18.23 2.65 11.85
CA GLY A 127 18.28 1.19 11.71
C GLY A 127 18.40 0.69 10.26
N VAL A 128 18.53 1.59 9.29
CA VAL A 128 18.69 1.27 7.86
C VAL A 128 20.11 1.64 7.42
N GLU A 129 20.75 0.73 6.70
CA GLU A 129 22.11 0.95 6.19
C GLU A 129 22.06 1.81 4.91
N VAL A 130 22.83 2.89 4.91
CA VAL A 130 23.03 3.74 3.73
C VAL A 130 24.39 3.45 3.12
N TYR A 131 24.40 2.91 1.92
CA TYR A 131 25.60 2.55 1.17
C TYR A 131 26.04 3.65 0.20
N PRO A 132 27.33 3.72 -0.15
CA PRO A 132 27.76 4.54 -1.29
C PRO A 132 27.07 4.11 -2.58
N MET A 133 26.75 5.08 -3.45
CA MET A 133 26.13 4.79 -4.76
C MET A 133 26.95 3.81 -5.61
N SER A 134 28.28 3.80 -5.44
CA SER A 134 29.19 2.86 -6.12
C SER A 134 28.92 1.38 -5.78
N GLU A 135 28.21 1.10 -4.69
CA GLU A 135 27.88 -0.26 -4.25
C GLU A 135 26.46 -0.68 -4.65
N LEU A 136 25.76 0.11 -5.45
CA LEU A 136 24.37 -0.16 -5.83
C LEU A 136 24.20 -1.57 -6.40
N ASP A 137 25.04 -1.97 -7.36
CA ASP A 137 24.90 -3.26 -8.04
C ASP A 137 25.17 -4.46 -7.15
N THR A 138 25.91 -4.28 -6.04
CA THR A 138 26.30 -5.37 -5.14
C THR A 138 25.46 -5.47 -3.86
N LYS A 139 24.77 -4.40 -3.50
CA LYS A 139 24.02 -4.29 -2.25
C LYS A 139 22.51 -4.26 -2.41
N ILE A 140 22.01 -4.32 -3.65
CA ILE A 140 20.57 -4.46 -3.89
C ILE A 140 20.13 -5.82 -3.33
N PRO A 141 19.12 -5.85 -2.45
CA PRO A 141 18.57 -7.11 -1.96
C PRO A 141 18.04 -7.95 -3.10
N GLU A 142 18.33 -9.23 -3.10
CA GLU A 142 17.65 -10.18 -3.98
C GLU A 142 16.17 -10.24 -3.60
N GLY A 143 15.29 -10.10 -4.61
CA GLY A 143 13.84 -10.13 -4.46
C GLY A 143 13.27 -11.52 -4.31
#